data_00fa5d27822c817e69af223a781d75a1
#
_entry.id   00fa5d27822c817e69af223a781d75a1
#
_cell.length_a   1.000
_cell.length_b   1.000
_cell.length_c   1.000
_cell.angle_alpha   90.00
_cell.angle_beta   90.00
_cell.angle_gamma   90.00
#
_symmetry.space_group_name_H-M   'P 1'
#
loop_
_entity.id
_entity.type
_entity.pdbx_description
1 polymer ?
#
loop_
_entity_poly.entity_id
_entity_poly.type
_entity_poly.pdbx_seq_one_letter_code
_entity_poly.pdbx_strand_id
1 'polypeptide(L)'
;MQLLKYICFITALLSFTWMLPAIKTYSVKKAKRPIQITGKGTDKQWKKAKKLCDFPYPWRVEKAPETAFKALYDETHFYFLYSASDPEIIKKSKGLGKKDVVQSDRVELFFKGATDEAPYYSLELDALGRILDTEGYFRKKVDFAWNWPADGLEVKASINATGYWVEGRISFASLRTLGLYHDDGILRTGLYRAEYVTQVDGVVRPQWISWIHPDSDTPNFHIPSSFGILKLVD
;
A
#
# COMPACT_ATOMS: atom_id res chain seq x y z
N MET A 1 -44.87 0.31 65.00
CA MET A 1 -44.57 1.39 64.06
C MET A 1 -43.20 1.10 63.45
N GLN A 2 -43.20 0.34 62.33
CA GLN A 2 -41.97 -0.11 61.66
C GLN A 2 -41.70 0.84 60.51
N LEU A 3 -40.49 1.48 60.51
CA LEU A 3 -40.00 2.30 59.41
C LEU A 3 -39.34 1.38 58.36
N LEU A 4 -39.93 1.31 57.17
CA LEU A 4 -39.34 0.62 56.02
C LEU A 4 -38.33 1.56 55.36
N LYS A 5 -37.04 1.20 55.38
CA LYS A 5 -35.98 1.92 54.67
C LYS A 5 -35.88 1.37 53.25
N TYR A 6 -36.24 2.18 52.25
CA TYR A 6 -35.99 1.88 50.85
C TYR A 6 -34.54 2.23 50.51
N ILE A 7 -33.72 1.22 50.18
CA ILE A 7 -32.42 1.38 49.61
C ILE A 7 -32.56 1.41 48.08
N CYS A 8 -32.40 2.59 47.45
CA CYS A 8 -32.28 2.72 45.99
C CYS A 8 -30.89 2.27 45.55
N PHE A 9 -30.82 1.14 44.86
CA PHE A 9 -29.63 0.75 44.13
C PHE A 9 -29.61 1.51 42.77
N ILE A 10 -28.69 2.48 42.65
CA ILE A 10 -28.40 3.12 41.38
C ILE A 10 -27.38 2.22 40.66
N THR A 11 -27.83 1.43 39.69
CA THR A 11 -26.97 0.70 38.74
C THR A 11 -26.45 1.68 37.69
N ALA A 12 -25.19 2.11 37.86
CA ALA A 12 -24.48 2.86 36.82
C ALA A 12 -24.16 1.93 35.66
N LEU A 13 -24.90 2.04 34.54
CA LEU A 13 -24.54 1.41 33.30
C LEU A 13 -23.29 2.14 32.71
N LEU A 14 -22.11 1.53 32.87
CA LEU A 14 -20.91 1.90 32.14
C LEU A 14 -21.06 1.48 30.67
N SER A 15 -21.47 2.42 29.82
CA SER A 15 -21.46 2.22 28.36
C SER A 15 -20.02 2.20 27.87
N PHE A 16 -19.50 1.02 27.61
CA PHE A 16 -18.20 0.80 26.99
C PHE A 16 -18.36 1.10 25.49
N THR A 17 -18.06 2.32 25.07
CA THR A 17 -17.99 2.66 23.65
C THR A 17 -16.71 2.07 23.07
N TRP A 18 -16.83 1.01 22.30
CA TRP A 18 -15.75 0.51 21.47
C TRP A 18 -15.43 1.57 20.42
N MET A 19 -14.34 2.33 20.60
CA MET A 19 -13.81 3.16 19.53
C MET A 19 -13.17 2.23 18.52
N LEU A 20 -13.80 2.10 17.34
CA LEU A 20 -13.16 1.47 16.19
C LEU A 20 -11.84 2.24 15.91
N PRO A 21 -10.74 1.54 15.65
CA PRO A 21 -9.48 2.19 15.33
C PRO A 21 -9.67 3.08 14.10
N ALA A 22 -9.22 4.34 14.21
CA ALA A 22 -9.31 5.27 13.09
C ALA A 22 -8.51 4.76 11.90
N ILE A 23 -9.12 4.76 10.72
CA ILE A 23 -8.45 4.34 9.47
C ILE A 23 -7.25 5.26 9.24
N LYS A 24 -6.05 4.69 9.10
CA LYS A 24 -4.83 5.46 8.77
C LYS A 24 -5.03 6.23 7.47
N THR A 25 -4.68 7.51 7.49
CA THR A 25 -4.82 8.41 6.35
C THR A 25 -3.50 9.11 6.04
N TYR A 26 -3.14 9.17 4.76
CA TYR A 26 -2.00 9.92 4.26
C TYR A 26 -2.49 11.03 3.32
N SER A 27 -2.05 12.29 3.56
CA SER A 27 -2.42 13.43 2.72
C SER A 27 -1.51 13.52 1.50
N VAL A 28 -2.11 13.49 0.32
CA VAL A 28 -1.46 13.63 -0.98
C VAL A 28 -1.64 15.06 -1.45
N LYS A 29 -0.55 15.82 -1.53
CA LYS A 29 -0.59 17.23 -1.96
C LYS A 29 -0.61 17.38 -3.48
N LYS A 30 -1.19 18.48 -3.95
CA LYS A 30 -1.20 18.83 -5.36
C LYS A 30 0.18 19.27 -5.85
N ALA A 31 0.62 18.71 -6.96
CA ALA A 31 1.82 19.13 -7.68
C ALA A 31 1.53 20.41 -8.47
N LYS A 32 2.51 21.30 -8.63
CA LYS A 32 2.35 22.54 -9.41
C LYS A 32 2.44 22.32 -10.94
N ARG A 33 2.99 21.20 -11.37
CA ARG A 33 3.14 20.77 -12.75
C ARG A 33 3.31 19.27 -12.82
N PRO A 34 3.17 18.62 -13.98
CA PRO A 34 3.46 17.20 -14.15
C PRO A 34 4.86 16.82 -13.66
N ILE A 35 4.98 15.64 -13.05
CA ILE A 35 6.24 15.08 -12.56
C ILE A 35 6.84 14.19 -13.63
N GLN A 36 8.12 14.41 -13.93
CA GLN A 36 8.86 13.53 -14.82
C GLN A 36 9.28 12.25 -14.08
N ILE A 37 8.78 11.11 -14.53
CA ILE A 37 9.10 9.81 -13.96
C ILE A 37 10.49 9.35 -14.43
N THR A 38 11.41 9.25 -13.49
CA THR A 38 12.83 8.91 -13.74
C THR A 38 13.24 7.57 -13.12
N GLY A 39 12.46 7.08 -12.15
CA GLY A 39 12.82 5.97 -11.28
C GLY A 39 13.81 6.34 -10.17
N LYS A 40 14.15 7.62 -10.04
CA LYS A 40 15.16 8.12 -9.10
C LYS A 40 14.63 9.19 -8.14
N GLY A 41 13.36 9.59 -8.27
CA GLY A 41 12.77 10.63 -7.44
C GLY A 41 13.49 11.97 -7.53
N THR A 42 14.03 12.31 -8.70
CA THR A 42 14.88 13.52 -8.87
C THR A 42 14.08 14.79 -9.09
N ASP A 43 12.78 14.70 -9.41
CA ASP A 43 11.96 15.89 -9.58
C ASP A 43 11.86 16.68 -8.26
N LYS A 44 12.15 17.98 -8.35
CA LYS A 44 12.14 18.88 -7.18
C LYS A 44 10.80 18.95 -6.46
N GLN A 45 9.68 18.60 -7.12
CA GLN A 45 8.36 18.59 -6.49
C GLN A 45 8.23 17.54 -5.39
N TRP A 46 8.99 16.43 -5.43
CA TRP A 46 9.02 15.43 -4.37
C TRP A 46 9.40 15.98 -2.99
N LYS A 47 10.04 17.17 -2.93
CA LYS A 47 10.29 17.87 -1.66
C LYS A 47 9.01 18.35 -0.96
N LYS A 48 7.89 18.49 -1.68
CA LYS A 48 6.60 18.92 -1.13
C LYS A 48 5.76 17.75 -0.58
N ALA A 49 6.03 16.55 -1.06
CA ALA A 49 5.35 15.37 -0.58
C ALA A 49 5.79 15.03 0.85
N LYS A 50 4.84 14.73 1.71
CA LYS A 50 5.12 14.21 3.05
C LYS A 50 5.77 12.84 2.92
N LYS A 51 6.89 12.61 3.62
CA LYS A 51 7.49 11.29 3.69
C LYS A 51 6.71 10.43 4.68
N LEU A 52 6.20 9.28 4.25
CA LEU A 52 5.61 8.25 5.09
C LEU A 52 6.66 7.16 5.32
N CYS A 53 6.99 6.87 6.58
CA CYS A 53 8.02 5.88 6.97
C CYS A 53 7.50 4.82 7.94
N ASP A 54 6.20 4.85 8.26
CA ASP A 54 5.59 3.89 9.18
C ASP A 54 5.24 2.60 8.44
N PHE A 55 6.25 1.75 8.25
CA PHE A 55 6.16 0.46 7.57
C PHE A 55 6.77 -0.65 8.44
N PRO A 56 6.05 -1.13 9.46
CA PRO A 56 6.50 -2.26 10.28
C PRO A 56 6.30 -3.62 9.59
N TYR A 57 6.86 -4.65 10.19
CA TYR A 57 6.42 -6.01 9.99
C TYR A 57 5.10 -6.25 10.77
N PRO A 58 3.96 -6.56 10.14
CA PRO A 58 2.71 -6.78 10.86
C PRO A 58 2.72 -8.04 11.75
N TRP A 59 3.46 -9.07 11.34
CA TRP A 59 3.46 -10.39 11.98
C TRP A 59 4.77 -10.75 12.68
N ARG A 60 5.61 -9.75 12.96
CA ARG A 60 6.92 -9.96 13.59
C ARG A 60 7.22 -8.81 14.54
N VAL A 61 8.08 -9.08 15.53
CA VAL A 61 8.48 -8.07 16.53
C VAL A 61 9.74 -7.29 16.14
N GLU A 62 10.50 -7.80 15.17
CA GLU A 62 11.74 -7.15 14.73
C GLU A 62 11.44 -5.86 13.97
N LYS A 63 12.41 -4.97 13.96
CA LYS A 63 12.33 -3.75 13.15
C LYS A 63 12.47 -4.10 11.67
N ALA A 64 11.51 -3.66 10.86
CA ALA A 64 11.59 -3.77 9.42
C ALA A 64 12.69 -2.83 8.85
N PRO A 65 13.31 -3.17 7.70
CA PRO A 65 14.21 -2.26 7.00
C PRO A 65 13.45 -1.01 6.54
N GLU A 66 14.19 0.10 6.42
CA GLU A 66 13.55 1.38 6.09
C GLU A 66 12.85 1.30 4.75
N THR A 67 11.56 1.59 4.77
CA THR A 67 10.72 1.78 3.61
C THR A 67 10.08 3.15 3.71
N ALA A 68 10.13 3.93 2.64
CA ALA A 68 9.46 5.22 2.62
C ALA A 68 8.61 5.37 1.34
N PHE A 69 7.48 6.02 1.52
CA PHE A 69 6.53 6.34 0.47
C PHE A 69 6.28 7.85 0.41
N LYS A 70 6.15 8.38 -0.80
CA LYS A 70 5.68 9.74 -1.08
C LYS A 70 4.65 9.70 -2.19
N ALA A 71 3.67 10.59 -2.14
CA ALA A 71 2.73 10.77 -3.23
C ALA A 71 2.41 12.25 -3.46
N LEU A 72 2.11 12.56 -4.71
CA LEU A 72 1.58 13.84 -5.19
C LEU A 72 0.51 13.56 -6.25
N TYR A 73 -0.26 14.57 -6.63
CA TYR A 73 -1.19 14.45 -7.74
C TYR A 73 -1.27 15.76 -8.53
N ASP A 74 -1.75 15.70 -9.78
CA ASP A 74 -2.18 16.86 -10.55
C ASP A 74 -3.58 16.62 -11.13
N GLU A 75 -4.01 17.37 -12.10
CA GLU A 75 -5.35 17.26 -12.71
C GLU A 75 -5.56 15.90 -13.42
N THR A 76 -4.48 15.22 -13.80
CA THR A 76 -4.52 14.07 -14.69
C THR A 76 -3.97 12.79 -14.07
N HIS A 77 -3.05 12.91 -13.12
CA HIS A 77 -2.33 11.75 -12.59
C HIS A 77 -2.15 11.80 -11.07
N PHE A 78 -2.21 10.63 -10.48
CA PHE A 78 -1.64 10.31 -9.17
C PHE A 78 -0.19 9.86 -9.39
N TYR A 79 0.76 10.43 -8.61
CA TYR A 79 2.19 10.14 -8.64
C TYR A 79 2.63 9.48 -7.35
N PHE A 80 3.49 8.48 -7.43
CA PHE A 80 4.06 7.79 -6.27
C PHE A 80 5.56 7.61 -6.39
N LEU A 81 6.23 7.56 -5.24
CA LEU A 81 7.65 7.29 -5.11
C LEU A 81 7.89 6.46 -3.85
N TYR A 82 8.43 5.26 -4.05
CA TYR A 82 8.98 4.44 -2.98
C TYR A 82 10.50 4.54 -2.93
N SER A 83 11.05 4.46 -1.71
CA SER A 83 12.45 4.14 -1.46
C SER A 83 12.53 3.01 -0.46
N ALA A 84 13.25 1.96 -0.78
CA ALA A 84 13.45 0.78 0.03
C ALA A 84 14.93 0.62 0.35
N SER A 85 15.30 0.59 1.63
CA SER A 85 16.63 0.21 2.07
C SER A 85 16.75 -1.30 2.02
N ASP A 86 17.76 -1.79 1.28
CA ASP A 86 17.92 -3.20 1.00
C ASP A 86 19.39 -3.51 0.63
N PRO A 87 20.13 -4.16 1.51
CA PRO A 87 21.55 -4.46 1.25
C PRO A 87 21.75 -5.64 0.29
N GLU A 88 20.71 -6.48 0.07
CA GLU A 88 20.78 -7.69 -0.76
C GLU A 88 19.54 -7.82 -1.64
N ILE A 89 19.45 -7.04 -2.70
CA ILE A 89 18.28 -7.03 -3.58
C ILE A 89 18.15 -8.35 -4.34
N ILE A 90 17.13 -9.14 -4.01
CA ILE A 90 16.80 -10.40 -4.69
C ILE A 90 15.98 -10.09 -5.95
N LYS A 91 16.55 -10.42 -7.10
CA LYS A 91 15.93 -10.21 -8.42
C LYS A 91 15.86 -11.54 -9.16
N LYS A 92 14.70 -12.12 -9.29
CA LYS A 92 14.52 -13.31 -10.14
C LYS A 92 14.34 -12.87 -11.59
N SER A 93 15.03 -13.54 -12.49
CA SER A 93 14.97 -13.26 -13.93
C SER A 93 15.06 -14.58 -14.69
N LYS A 94 13.97 -15.34 -14.65
CA LYS A 94 13.86 -16.64 -15.32
C LYS A 94 13.10 -16.56 -16.64
N GLY A 95 12.73 -15.36 -17.09
CA GLY A 95 11.92 -15.14 -18.29
C GLY A 95 10.47 -15.57 -18.14
N LEU A 96 9.95 -15.61 -16.90
CA LEU A 96 8.59 -16.04 -16.56
C LEU A 96 7.58 -14.86 -16.55
N GLY A 97 7.98 -13.69 -17.07
CA GLY A 97 7.15 -12.48 -17.10
C GLY A 97 6.75 -12.03 -15.69
N LYS A 98 5.45 -11.79 -15.46
CA LYS A 98 4.90 -11.36 -14.17
C LYS A 98 5.32 -12.26 -13.00
N LYS A 99 5.55 -13.56 -13.22
CA LYS A 99 5.97 -14.52 -12.18
C LYS A 99 7.38 -14.26 -11.66
N ASP A 100 8.24 -13.60 -12.42
CA ASP A 100 9.56 -13.17 -11.92
C ASP A 100 9.43 -12.07 -10.87
N VAL A 101 8.43 -11.18 -10.98
CA VAL A 101 8.13 -10.13 -10.00
C VAL A 101 7.70 -10.73 -8.67
N VAL A 102 6.84 -11.77 -8.69
CA VAL A 102 6.36 -12.46 -7.47
C VAL A 102 7.53 -12.98 -6.61
N GLN A 103 8.64 -13.34 -7.23
CA GLN A 103 9.81 -13.93 -6.55
C GLN A 103 10.96 -12.94 -6.32
N SER A 104 10.68 -11.63 -6.45
CA SER A 104 11.67 -10.55 -6.36
C SER A 104 11.30 -9.57 -5.25
N ASP A 105 12.30 -8.85 -4.73
CA ASP A 105 12.06 -7.69 -3.87
C ASP A 105 11.25 -6.66 -4.61
N ARG A 106 10.18 -6.20 -3.97
CA ARG A 106 9.22 -5.32 -4.60
C ARG A 106 8.46 -4.47 -3.60
N VAL A 107 7.96 -3.36 -4.08
CA VAL A 107 6.95 -2.54 -3.39
C VAL A 107 5.60 -2.75 -4.05
N GLU A 108 4.52 -2.53 -3.30
CA GLU A 108 3.18 -2.84 -3.78
C GLU A 108 2.21 -1.70 -3.47
N LEU A 109 1.33 -1.39 -4.44
CA LEU A 109 0.18 -0.52 -4.28
C LEU A 109 -1.07 -1.33 -4.63
N PHE A 110 -1.94 -1.53 -3.66
CA PHE A 110 -3.24 -2.14 -3.90
C PHE A 110 -4.32 -1.06 -3.83
N PHE A 111 -5.29 -1.11 -4.73
CA PHE A 111 -6.41 -0.18 -4.75
C PHE A 111 -7.71 -0.95 -4.68
N LYS A 112 -8.67 -0.46 -3.89
CA LYS A 112 -10.02 -1.00 -3.87
C LYS A 112 -11.06 0.09 -4.10
N GLY A 113 -12.24 -0.31 -4.59
CA GLY A 113 -13.41 0.54 -4.69
C GLY A 113 -14.03 0.89 -3.32
N ALA A 114 -15.20 1.49 -3.35
CA ALA A 114 -15.90 1.94 -2.15
C ALA A 114 -16.40 0.76 -1.30
N THR A 115 -16.74 -0.37 -1.92
CA THR A 115 -17.27 -1.56 -1.25
C THR A 115 -16.30 -2.73 -1.33
N ASP A 116 -16.48 -3.74 -0.48
CA ASP A 116 -15.65 -4.94 -0.45
C ASP A 116 -16.14 -6.04 -1.42
N GLU A 117 -17.30 -5.85 -2.04
CA GLU A 117 -17.84 -6.71 -3.11
C GLU A 117 -17.22 -6.39 -4.47
N ALA A 118 -16.77 -5.16 -4.67
CA ALA A 118 -16.08 -4.73 -5.89
C ALA A 118 -14.68 -5.37 -5.96
N PRO A 119 -14.11 -5.48 -7.18
CA PRO A 119 -12.74 -5.93 -7.31
C PRO A 119 -11.76 -4.95 -6.64
N TYR A 120 -10.64 -5.47 -6.16
CA TYR A 120 -9.44 -4.70 -5.88
C TYR A 120 -8.39 -5.01 -6.95
N TYR A 121 -7.44 -4.09 -7.10
CA TYR A 121 -6.37 -4.21 -8.09
C TYR A 121 -5.02 -4.07 -7.39
N SER A 122 -4.07 -4.94 -7.72
CA SER A 122 -2.70 -4.84 -7.22
C SER A 122 -1.73 -4.41 -8.29
N LEU A 123 -0.77 -3.58 -7.90
CA LEU A 123 0.43 -3.24 -8.64
C LEU A 123 1.62 -3.64 -7.78
N GLU A 124 2.33 -4.68 -8.16
CA GLU A 124 3.55 -5.14 -7.53
C GLU A 124 4.72 -4.77 -8.43
N LEU A 125 5.69 -4.01 -7.92
CA LEU A 125 6.67 -3.27 -8.68
C LEU A 125 8.07 -3.59 -8.15
N ASP A 126 8.88 -4.27 -8.92
CA ASP A 126 10.19 -4.70 -8.46
C ASP A 126 11.31 -3.67 -8.69
N ALA A 127 12.50 -3.96 -8.17
CA ALA A 127 13.67 -3.10 -8.26
C ALA A 127 14.20 -2.89 -9.70
N LEU A 128 13.72 -3.65 -10.69
CA LEU A 128 14.01 -3.49 -12.11
C LEU A 128 12.93 -2.68 -12.85
N GLY A 129 11.85 -2.27 -12.17
CA GLY A 129 10.71 -1.57 -12.75
C GLY A 129 9.76 -2.49 -13.53
N ARG A 130 9.84 -3.81 -13.32
CA ARG A 130 8.87 -4.76 -13.88
C ARG A 130 7.59 -4.70 -13.06
N ILE A 131 6.48 -4.95 -13.73
CA ILE A 131 5.13 -4.81 -13.16
C ILE A 131 4.46 -6.18 -13.14
N LEU A 132 3.91 -6.53 -11.97
CA LEU A 132 2.86 -7.53 -11.83
C LEU A 132 1.60 -6.80 -11.43
N ASP A 133 0.65 -6.73 -12.33
CA ASP A 133 -0.67 -6.15 -12.13
C ASP A 133 -1.74 -7.26 -12.15
N THR A 134 -2.68 -7.19 -11.21
CA THR A 134 -3.72 -8.21 -11.06
C THR A 134 -5.06 -7.60 -10.69
N GLU A 135 -6.14 -8.29 -11.03
CA GLU A 135 -7.48 -8.07 -10.49
C GLU A 135 -7.81 -9.17 -9.48
N GLY A 136 -8.38 -8.82 -8.35
CA GLY A 136 -8.79 -9.76 -7.35
C GLY A 136 -10.12 -9.40 -6.70
N TYR A 137 -10.77 -10.38 -6.09
CA TYR A 137 -11.92 -10.19 -5.22
C TYR A 137 -11.59 -10.77 -3.86
N PHE A 138 -11.96 -10.09 -2.78
CA PHE A 138 -11.73 -10.62 -1.44
C PHE A 138 -12.33 -12.01 -1.29
N ARG A 139 -11.56 -12.94 -0.69
CA ARG A 139 -11.93 -14.36 -0.51
C ARG A 139 -12.06 -15.18 -1.81
N LYS A 140 -11.57 -14.66 -2.95
CA LYS A 140 -11.56 -15.35 -4.24
C LYS A 140 -10.15 -15.42 -4.82
N LYS A 141 -10.00 -16.12 -5.95
CA LYS A 141 -8.72 -16.16 -6.67
C LYS A 141 -8.41 -14.82 -7.32
N VAL A 142 -7.11 -14.51 -7.37
CA VAL A 142 -6.55 -13.36 -8.08
C VAL A 142 -6.33 -13.74 -9.55
N ASP A 143 -6.70 -12.85 -10.48
CA ASP A 143 -6.44 -13.01 -11.91
C ASP A 143 -5.08 -12.40 -12.27
N PHE A 144 -4.11 -13.25 -12.53
CA PHE A 144 -2.76 -12.88 -12.98
C PHE A 144 -2.68 -12.57 -14.48
N ALA A 145 -3.72 -12.88 -15.27
CA ALA A 145 -3.75 -12.56 -16.70
C ALA A 145 -4.26 -11.13 -16.95
N TRP A 146 -4.91 -10.53 -15.97
CA TRP A 146 -5.40 -9.15 -16.05
C TRP A 146 -4.24 -8.16 -16.22
N ASN A 147 -4.50 -7.06 -16.94
CA ASN A 147 -3.53 -5.98 -17.12
C ASN A 147 -4.18 -4.63 -16.86
N TRP A 148 -3.39 -3.70 -16.28
CA TRP A 148 -3.81 -2.31 -16.11
C TRP A 148 -4.22 -1.71 -17.46
N PRO A 149 -5.24 -0.82 -17.50
CA PRO A 149 -5.64 -0.15 -18.74
C PRO A 149 -4.45 0.49 -19.46
N ALA A 150 -4.39 0.32 -20.78
CA ALA A 150 -3.33 0.86 -21.61
C ALA A 150 -3.15 2.37 -21.37
N ASP A 151 -1.92 2.86 -21.38
CA ASP A 151 -1.54 4.26 -21.13
C ASP A 151 -1.94 4.81 -19.74
N GLY A 152 -2.51 3.96 -18.87
CA GLY A 152 -2.94 4.33 -17.52
C GLY A 152 -1.86 4.30 -16.46
N LEU A 153 -0.69 3.71 -16.75
CA LEU A 153 0.37 3.45 -15.78
C LEU A 153 1.75 3.65 -16.42
N GLU A 154 2.63 4.42 -15.76
CA GLU A 154 4.06 4.47 -16.06
C GLU A 154 4.85 4.18 -14.78
N VAL A 155 5.81 3.26 -14.84
CA VAL A 155 6.69 2.89 -13.73
C VAL A 155 8.14 2.85 -14.20
N LYS A 156 9.04 3.40 -13.39
CA LYS A 156 10.48 3.25 -13.52
C LYS A 156 11.09 2.95 -12.15
N ALA A 157 12.18 2.20 -12.17
CA ALA A 157 12.93 1.90 -10.96
C ALA A 157 14.42 2.16 -11.14
N SER A 158 15.15 2.25 -10.04
CA SER A 158 16.61 2.29 -10.02
C SER A 158 17.16 1.66 -8.77
N ILE A 159 18.23 0.92 -8.91
CA ILE A 159 19.03 0.36 -7.81
C ILE A 159 20.15 1.35 -7.50
N ASN A 160 20.46 1.51 -6.22
CA ASN A 160 21.54 2.34 -5.71
C ASN A 160 22.35 1.60 -4.64
N ALA A 161 23.32 2.24 -4.02
CA ALA A 161 24.22 1.61 -3.05
C ALA A 161 23.55 1.13 -1.75
N THR A 162 22.34 1.62 -1.44
CA THR A 162 21.63 1.31 -0.18
C THR A 162 20.30 0.60 -0.36
N GLY A 163 19.91 0.32 -1.60
CA GLY A 163 18.61 -0.30 -1.89
C GLY A 163 18.10 0.10 -3.27
N TYR A 164 16.78 0.37 -3.37
CA TYR A 164 16.17 0.71 -4.64
C TYR A 164 15.05 1.75 -4.49
N TRP A 165 14.74 2.38 -5.60
CA TRP A 165 13.65 3.32 -5.75
C TRP A 165 12.70 2.84 -6.83
N VAL A 166 11.39 3.04 -6.61
CA VAL A 166 10.34 2.81 -7.60
C VAL A 166 9.50 4.07 -7.69
N GLU A 167 9.39 4.64 -8.87
CA GLU A 167 8.68 5.87 -9.16
C GLU A 167 7.66 5.62 -10.28
N GLY A 168 6.45 6.14 -10.13
CA GLY A 168 5.45 5.96 -11.15
C GLY A 168 4.33 6.99 -11.11
N ARG A 169 3.49 6.91 -12.14
CA ARG A 169 2.24 7.67 -12.23
C ARG A 169 1.11 6.78 -12.72
N ILE A 170 -0.08 7.08 -12.24
CA ILE A 170 -1.33 6.40 -12.60
C ILE A 170 -2.31 7.47 -13.07
N SER A 171 -2.93 7.32 -14.24
CA SER A 171 -3.89 8.28 -14.74
C SER A 171 -5.19 8.21 -13.94
N PHE A 172 -5.79 9.36 -13.62
CA PHE A 172 -7.14 9.38 -13.04
C PHE A 172 -8.19 8.80 -13.98
N ALA A 173 -7.95 8.84 -15.29
CA ALA A 173 -8.83 8.19 -16.27
C ALA A 173 -8.89 6.67 -16.01
N SER A 174 -7.75 5.98 -15.84
CA SER A 174 -7.74 4.55 -15.52
C SER A 174 -8.34 4.25 -14.16
N LEU A 175 -8.04 5.06 -13.13
CA LEU A 175 -8.63 4.89 -11.80
C LEU A 175 -10.16 5.03 -11.81
N ARG A 176 -10.72 5.96 -12.60
CA ARG A 176 -12.19 6.09 -12.77
C ARG A 176 -12.78 4.90 -13.51
N THR A 177 -12.13 4.48 -14.60
CA THR A 177 -12.59 3.31 -15.39
C THR A 177 -12.69 2.05 -14.54
N LEU A 178 -11.77 1.89 -13.59
CA LEU A 178 -11.72 0.76 -12.66
C LEU A 178 -12.61 0.94 -11.41
N GLY A 179 -13.34 2.06 -11.29
CA GLY A 179 -14.17 2.36 -10.11
C GLY A 179 -13.38 2.60 -8.82
N LEU A 180 -12.11 3.01 -8.94
CA LEU A 180 -11.20 3.25 -7.81
C LEU A 180 -11.19 4.69 -7.34
N TYR A 181 -11.63 5.63 -8.17
CA TYR A 181 -11.68 7.06 -7.89
C TYR A 181 -12.97 7.68 -8.42
N HIS A 182 -13.67 8.43 -7.58
CA HIS A 182 -14.98 9.02 -7.85
C HIS A 182 -14.97 10.55 -7.70
N ASP A 183 -13.83 11.21 -7.91
CA ASP A 183 -13.63 12.67 -7.75
C ASP A 183 -13.94 13.20 -6.35
N ASP A 184 -13.95 12.32 -5.36
CA ASP A 184 -14.19 12.62 -3.94
C ASP A 184 -12.89 12.94 -3.17
N GLY A 185 -11.75 12.97 -3.85
CA GLY A 185 -10.42 13.16 -3.26
C GLY A 185 -9.92 11.95 -2.45
N ILE A 186 -10.53 10.77 -2.60
CA ILE A 186 -10.23 9.58 -1.81
C ILE A 186 -9.75 8.42 -2.69
N LEU A 187 -8.57 7.89 -2.37
CA LEU A 187 -8.09 6.61 -2.89
C LEU A 187 -7.94 5.63 -1.72
N ARG A 188 -8.63 4.51 -1.78
CA ARG A 188 -8.52 3.43 -0.78
C ARG A 188 -7.39 2.52 -1.20
N THR A 189 -6.28 2.58 -0.46
CA THR A 189 -4.99 2.04 -0.93
C THR A 189 -4.28 1.26 0.17
N GLY A 190 -3.81 0.06 -0.17
CA GLY A 190 -2.81 -0.66 0.61
C GLY A 190 -1.41 -0.34 0.09
N LEU A 191 -0.46 -0.15 0.99
CA LEU A 191 0.94 0.13 0.66
C LEU A 191 1.81 -0.92 1.35
N TYR A 192 2.55 -1.71 0.56
CA TYR A 192 3.30 -2.85 1.06
C TYR A 192 4.68 -2.95 0.45
N ARG A 193 5.49 -3.85 1.05
CA ARG A 193 6.75 -4.32 0.49
C ARG A 193 6.90 -5.81 0.79
N ALA A 194 7.27 -6.58 -0.21
CA ALA A 194 7.83 -7.91 -0.04
C ALA A 194 9.35 -7.81 -0.12
N GLU A 195 10.02 -8.20 0.94
CA GLU A 195 11.47 -8.30 1.02
C GLU A 195 11.87 -9.76 1.09
N TYR A 196 12.69 -10.19 0.16
CA TYR A 196 13.19 -11.57 0.12
C TYR A 196 14.55 -11.62 0.82
N VAL A 197 14.64 -12.47 1.81
CA VAL A 197 15.87 -12.61 2.62
C VAL A 197 16.40 -14.01 2.55
N THR A 198 17.70 -14.14 2.28
CA THR A 198 18.40 -15.43 2.40
C THR A 198 18.48 -15.80 3.88
N GLN A 199 17.81 -16.87 4.27
CA GLN A 199 17.83 -17.39 5.64
C GLN A 199 19.11 -18.13 5.96
N VAL A 200 19.34 -18.44 7.24
CA VAL A 200 20.54 -19.19 7.70
C VAL A 200 20.65 -20.58 7.03
N ASP A 201 19.52 -21.18 6.66
CA ASP A 201 19.46 -22.44 5.91
C ASP A 201 19.73 -22.29 4.40
N GLY A 202 20.07 -21.08 3.93
CA GLY A 202 20.30 -20.77 2.52
C GLY A 202 19.01 -20.64 1.68
N VAL A 203 17.83 -20.79 2.28
CA VAL A 203 16.56 -20.66 1.57
C VAL A 203 16.10 -19.20 1.59
N VAL A 204 15.74 -18.70 0.42
CA VAL A 204 15.19 -17.34 0.27
C VAL A 204 13.70 -17.34 0.61
N ARG A 205 13.29 -16.50 1.57
CA ARG A 205 11.88 -16.36 2.01
C ARG A 205 11.44 -14.92 2.02
N PRO A 206 10.16 -14.63 1.67
CA PRO A 206 9.62 -13.28 1.77
C PRO A 206 9.41 -12.86 3.22
N GLN A 207 9.67 -11.58 3.48
CA GLN A 207 9.30 -10.84 4.67
C GLN A 207 8.28 -9.77 4.26
N TRP A 208 7.17 -9.67 4.98
CA TRP A 208 6.04 -8.85 4.60
C TRP A 208 5.99 -7.56 5.44
N ILE A 209 6.07 -6.42 4.78
CA ILE A 209 6.11 -5.08 5.38
C ILE A 209 4.86 -4.32 4.92
N SER A 210 4.18 -3.62 5.83
CA SER A 210 2.92 -2.96 5.53
C SER A 210 2.77 -1.63 6.26
N TRP A 211 2.14 -0.67 5.60
CA TRP A 211 1.67 0.57 6.23
C TRP A 211 0.52 0.34 7.21
N ILE A 212 -0.46 -0.49 6.81
CA ILE A 212 -1.60 -0.87 7.64
C ILE A 212 -1.33 -2.25 8.23
N HIS A 213 -1.60 -2.42 9.52
CA HIS A 213 -1.59 -3.75 10.12
C HIS A 213 -2.88 -4.49 9.71
N PRO A 214 -2.80 -5.55 8.89
CA PRO A 214 -3.98 -6.32 8.52
C PRO A 214 -4.56 -7.06 9.72
N ASP A 215 -5.89 -7.19 9.77
CA ASP A 215 -6.59 -8.02 10.76
C ASP A 215 -6.53 -9.50 10.33
N SER A 216 -5.37 -10.11 10.53
CA SER A 216 -5.04 -11.49 10.15
C SER A 216 -3.89 -12.01 10.98
N ASP A 217 -4.00 -13.23 11.50
CA ASP A 217 -2.94 -13.92 12.26
C ASP A 217 -1.76 -14.39 11.38
N THR A 218 -1.96 -14.46 10.09
CA THR A 218 -0.96 -14.89 9.10
C THR A 218 -0.82 -13.87 7.98
N PRO A 219 0.35 -13.80 7.30
CA PRO A 219 0.59 -12.86 6.22
C PRO A 219 -0.48 -12.91 5.12
N ASN A 220 -1.28 -11.84 5.04
CA ASN A 220 -2.33 -11.70 4.03
C ASN A 220 -2.66 -10.21 3.80
N PHE A 221 -2.32 -9.70 2.62
CA PHE A 221 -2.67 -8.33 2.20
C PHE A 221 -3.98 -8.29 1.39
N HIS A 222 -4.49 -9.45 0.95
CA HIS A 222 -5.70 -9.57 0.12
C HIS A 222 -6.98 -9.61 0.98
N ILE A 223 -7.08 -8.70 1.96
CA ILE A 223 -8.24 -8.55 2.85
C ILE A 223 -8.60 -7.07 3.04
N PRO A 224 -9.88 -6.73 3.30
CA PRO A 224 -10.31 -5.34 3.43
C PRO A 224 -9.58 -4.53 4.48
N SER A 225 -9.21 -5.14 5.61
CA SER A 225 -8.55 -4.48 6.74
C SER A 225 -7.11 -4.02 6.46
N SER A 226 -6.51 -4.46 5.33
CA SER A 226 -5.16 -4.07 4.92
C SER A 226 -5.08 -2.73 4.22
N PHE A 227 -6.22 -2.06 3.95
CA PHE A 227 -6.30 -0.80 3.22
C PHE A 227 -6.45 0.40 4.14
N GLY A 228 -5.76 1.48 3.82
CA GLY A 228 -5.94 2.81 4.39
C GLY A 228 -6.47 3.80 3.35
N ILE A 229 -6.30 5.08 3.62
CA ILE A 229 -6.79 6.17 2.78
C ILE A 229 -5.64 7.08 2.35
N LEU A 230 -5.51 7.30 1.05
CA LEU A 230 -4.78 8.44 0.50
C LEU A 230 -5.79 9.53 0.20
N LYS A 231 -5.68 10.67 0.90
CA LYS A 231 -6.57 11.82 0.76
C LYS A 231 -5.89 12.89 -0.06
N LEU A 232 -6.43 13.20 -1.23
CA LEU A 232 -5.98 14.30 -2.08
C LEU A 232 -6.34 15.63 -1.40
N VAL A 233 -5.35 16.51 -1.27
CA VAL A 233 -5.50 17.84 -0.64
C VAL A 233 -4.76 18.88 -1.47
N ASP A 234 -5.26 20.12 -1.48
CA ASP A 234 -4.65 21.26 -2.17
C ASP A 234 -3.31 21.70 -1.53
#